data_3dda8b5e0fc100b55117b9052767726b
#
_entry.id   3dda8b5e0fc100b55117b9052767726b
#
_cell.length_a   1.000
_cell.length_b   1.000
_cell.length_c   1.000
_cell.angle_alpha   90.00
_cell.angle_beta   90.00
_cell.angle_gamma   90.00
#
_symmetry.space_group_name_H-M   'P 1'
#
loop_
_entity.id
_entity.type
_entity.pdbx_description
1 polymer ?
#
loop_
_entity_poly.entity_id
_entity_poly.type
_entity_poly.pdbx_seq_one_letter_code
_entity_poly.pdbx_strand_id
1 'polypeptide(L)'
;MKLRRIDHIGVVVADLPAHVAQLEAMGLVLERVGDNSESNALYYPCGDASVELIEVRDPVIAARRMSEEEQARIEHIAFEVDDLGEVRDLLESRGVEVSWPPFPSGSAMMIWTTAATSGGVQYQFLVRPGGEGGGA
;
A
#
# COMPACT_ATOMS: atom_id res chain seq x y z
N MET A 1 0.73 -19.92 5.97
CA MET A 1 0.64 -18.46 6.02
C MET A 1 -0.81 -18.05 6.10
N LYS A 2 -1.10 -17.05 6.90
CA LYS A 2 -2.46 -16.56 7.06
C LYS A 2 -2.51 -15.06 6.86
N LEU A 3 -3.39 -14.62 5.97
CA LEU A 3 -3.71 -13.21 5.80
C LEU A 3 -4.82 -12.86 6.78
N ARG A 4 -4.64 -11.78 7.54
CA ARG A 4 -5.65 -11.38 8.53
C ARG A 4 -6.74 -10.53 7.89
N ARG A 5 -6.36 -9.58 7.05
CA ARG A 5 -7.29 -8.67 6.39
C ARG A 5 -6.55 -7.86 5.35
N ILE A 6 -7.30 -7.20 4.49
CA ILE A 6 -6.74 -6.15 3.65
C ILE A 6 -6.59 -4.91 4.54
N ASP A 7 -5.37 -4.39 4.61
CA ASP A 7 -5.10 -3.17 5.38
C ASP A 7 -5.45 -1.93 4.55
N HIS A 8 -4.94 -1.87 3.33
CA HIS A 8 -5.27 -0.76 2.43
C HIS A 8 -5.04 -1.12 0.97
N ILE A 9 -5.65 -0.33 0.10
CA ILE A 9 -5.43 -0.38 -1.33
C ILE A 9 -4.82 0.96 -1.72
N GLY A 10 -3.64 0.92 -2.32
CA GLY A 10 -2.91 2.12 -2.72
C GLY A 10 -3.19 2.48 -4.16
N VAL A 11 -3.58 3.72 -4.37
CA VAL A 11 -3.89 4.28 -5.70
C VAL A 11 -2.98 5.48 -5.94
N VAL A 12 -2.11 5.36 -6.92
CA VAL A 12 -1.26 6.49 -7.34
C VAL A 12 -2.08 7.34 -8.29
N VAL A 13 -2.12 8.65 -8.06
CA VAL A 13 -2.97 9.56 -8.81
C VAL A 13 -2.18 10.74 -9.37
N ALA A 14 -2.56 11.21 -10.54
CA ALA A 14 -1.96 12.40 -11.15
C ALA A 14 -2.60 13.67 -10.60
N ASP A 15 -3.90 13.65 -10.35
CA ASP A 15 -4.66 14.81 -9.85
C ASP A 15 -5.28 14.45 -8.50
N LEU A 16 -4.56 14.75 -7.45
CA LEU A 16 -5.02 14.41 -6.11
C LEU A 16 -6.34 15.10 -5.75
N PRO A 17 -6.52 16.42 -5.99
CA PRO A 17 -7.80 17.06 -5.64
C PRO A 17 -9.01 16.43 -6.33
N ALA A 18 -8.88 15.99 -7.58
CA ALA A 18 -9.99 15.37 -8.29
C ALA A 18 -10.38 14.04 -7.64
N HIS A 19 -9.39 13.24 -7.22
CA HIS A 19 -9.67 11.97 -6.56
C HIS A 19 -10.21 12.16 -5.15
N VAL A 20 -9.73 13.17 -4.43
CA VAL A 20 -10.29 13.52 -3.13
C VAL A 20 -11.77 13.83 -3.28
N ALA A 21 -12.15 14.65 -4.26
CA ALA A 21 -13.53 15.00 -4.49
C ALA A 21 -14.38 13.76 -4.80
N GLN A 22 -13.84 12.83 -5.58
CA GLN A 22 -14.54 11.58 -5.90
C GLN A 22 -14.80 10.71 -4.68
N LEU A 23 -13.78 10.50 -3.84
CA LEU A 23 -13.93 9.67 -2.66
C LEU A 23 -14.91 10.30 -1.67
N GLU A 24 -14.83 11.60 -1.50
CA GLU A 24 -15.74 12.31 -0.60
C GLU A 24 -17.18 12.27 -1.11
N ALA A 25 -17.35 12.36 -2.43
CA ALA A 25 -18.68 12.24 -3.03
C ALA A 25 -19.28 10.84 -2.81
N MET A 26 -18.44 9.82 -2.71
CA MET A 26 -18.89 8.47 -2.40
C MET A 26 -19.14 8.25 -0.91
N GLY A 27 -18.85 9.22 -0.07
CA GLY A 27 -19.09 9.14 1.36
C GLY A 27 -17.88 8.76 2.20
N LEU A 28 -16.71 8.64 1.60
CA LEU A 28 -15.50 8.36 2.38
C LEU A 28 -15.00 9.63 3.04
N VAL A 29 -14.43 9.47 4.24
CA VAL A 29 -13.95 10.60 5.05
C VAL A 29 -12.48 10.43 5.34
N LEU A 30 -11.70 11.46 5.11
CA LEU A 30 -10.27 11.46 5.37
C LEU A 30 -10.00 11.20 6.85
N GLU A 31 -9.15 10.21 7.15
CA GLU A 31 -8.76 9.89 8.51
C GLU A 31 -7.39 10.46 8.86
N ARG A 32 -6.42 10.28 7.97
CA ARG A 32 -5.06 10.75 8.25
C ARG A 32 -4.30 11.03 6.97
N VAL A 33 -3.23 11.81 7.13
CA VAL A 33 -2.32 12.16 6.06
C VAL A 33 -0.95 11.60 6.38
N GLY A 34 -0.36 10.87 5.44
CA GLY A 34 1.03 10.48 5.50
C GLY A 34 1.82 11.37 4.56
N ASP A 35 2.99 11.80 4.98
CA ASP A 35 3.83 12.67 4.18
C ASP A 35 5.27 12.23 4.33
N ASN A 36 5.95 12.08 3.20
CA ASN A 36 7.38 11.77 3.19
C ASN A 36 8.04 12.59 2.07
N SER A 37 9.36 12.38 1.89
CA SER A 37 10.11 13.16 0.92
C SER A 37 9.66 12.93 -0.52
N GLU A 38 9.00 11.82 -0.80
CA GLU A 38 8.64 11.44 -2.17
C GLU A 38 7.18 11.68 -2.50
N SER A 39 6.29 11.56 -1.52
CA SER A 39 4.85 11.56 -1.81
C SER A 39 4.02 12.07 -0.65
N ASN A 40 2.81 12.48 -0.99
CA ASN A 40 1.72 12.69 -0.04
C ASN A 40 0.79 11.50 -0.13
N ALA A 41 0.33 11.01 1.01
CA ALA A 41 -0.62 9.92 1.07
C ALA A 41 -1.82 10.32 1.93
N LEU A 42 -3.01 10.09 1.42
CA LEU A 42 -4.26 10.37 2.13
C LEU A 42 -5.00 9.07 2.36
N TYR A 43 -5.42 8.82 3.59
CA TYR A 43 -6.05 7.56 3.98
C TYR A 43 -7.53 7.76 4.28
N TYR A 44 -8.36 7.04 3.54
CA TYR A 44 -9.82 7.06 3.66
C TYR A 44 -10.30 5.69 4.10
N PRO A 45 -10.70 5.52 5.37
CA PRO A 45 -11.14 4.20 5.83
C PRO A 45 -12.49 3.81 5.23
N CYS A 46 -12.65 2.51 5.02
CA CYS A 46 -13.89 1.92 4.58
C CYS A 46 -13.97 0.53 5.23
N GLY A 47 -14.84 0.37 6.22
CA GLY A 47 -14.83 -0.83 7.02
C GLY A 47 -13.52 -0.93 7.80
N ASP A 48 -12.88 -2.09 7.75
CA ASP A 48 -11.59 -2.30 8.41
C ASP A 48 -10.40 -2.15 7.46
N ALA A 49 -10.65 -1.66 6.25
CA ALA A 49 -9.60 -1.35 5.27
C ALA A 49 -9.61 0.15 4.97
N SER A 50 -8.61 0.60 4.23
CA SER A 50 -8.53 1.99 3.78
C SER A 50 -8.20 2.07 2.31
N VAL A 51 -8.66 3.11 1.66
CA VAL A 51 -8.13 3.53 0.35
C VAL A 51 -7.06 4.58 0.63
N GLU A 52 -5.88 4.36 0.06
CA GLU A 52 -4.78 5.30 0.17
C GLU A 52 -4.59 5.99 -1.18
N LEU A 53 -4.78 7.30 -1.22
CA LEU A 53 -4.46 8.09 -2.41
C LEU A 53 -3.04 8.59 -2.28
N ILE A 54 -2.23 8.38 -3.32
CA ILE A 54 -0.81 8.72 -3.32
C ILE A 54 -0.51 9.68 -4.45
N GLU A 55 0.00 10.84 -4.09
CA GLU A 55 0.53 11.80 -5.06
C GLU A 55 2.05 11.79 -4.95
N VAL A 56 2.73 11.39 -6.02
CA VAL A 56 4.20 11.36 -6.04
C VAL A 56 4.70 12.69 -6.53
N ARG A 57 5.53 13.36 -5.71
CA ARG A 57 6.01 14.71 -6.02
C ARG A 57 7.16 14.73 -7.01
N ASP A 58 8.03 13.73 -6.97
CA ASP A 58 9.20 13.68 -7.86
C ASP A 58 8.78 13.12 -9.22
N PRO A 59 8.93 13.89 -10.31
CA PRO A 59 8.49 13.43 -11.64
C PRO A 59 9.18 12.15 -12.10
N VAL A 60 10.43 11.91 -11.72
CA VAL A 60 11.14 10.70 -12.11
C VAL A 60 10.55 9.49 -11.43
N ILE A 61 10.25 9.62 -10.14
CA ILE A 61 9.64 8.52 -9.37
C ILE A 61 8.21 8.31 -9.83
N ALA A 62 7.47 9.37 -10.09
CA ALA A 62 6.10 9.27 -10.59
C ALA A 62 6.05 8.51 -11.90
N ALA A 63 7.01 8.74 -12.79
CA ALA A 63 7.05 8.06 -14.08
C ALA A 63 7.31 6.56 -13.96
N ARG A 64 7.91 6.11 -12.87
CA ARG A 64 8.12 4.69 -12.59
C ARG A 64 6.88 4.02 -12.04
N ARG A 65 6.06 4.79 -11.33
CA ARG A 65 4.91 4.25 -10.61
C ARG A 65 3.63 4.36 -11.43
N MET A 66 3.60 5.26 -12.41
CA MET A 66 2.43 5.49 -13.23
C MET A 66 2.90 6.10 -14.56
N SER A 67 2.35 5.64 -15.70
CA SER A 67 2.72 6.20 -16.98
C SER A 67 2.14 7.62 -17.13
N GLU A 68 2.72 8.43 -18.02
CA GLU A 68 2.26 9.80 -18.25
C GLU A 68 0.83 9.87 -18.78
N GLU A 69 0.39 8.80 -19.44
CA GLU A 69 -0.95 8.76 -20.03
C GLU A 69 -2.01 8.35 -19.02
N GLU A 70 -1.61 7.77 -17.90
CA GLU A 70 -2.55 7.34 -16.87
C GLU A 70 -2.96 8.51 -15.98
N GLN A 71 -4.22 8.54 -15.60
CA GLN A 71 -4.71 9.49 -14.60
C GLN A 71 -4.57 8.93 -13.20
N ALA A 72 -4.63 7.61 -13.08
CA ALA A 72 -4.47 6.91 -11.82
C ALA A 72 -4.14 5.45 -12.08
N ARG A 73 -3.55 4.82 -11.07
CA ARG A 73 -3.25 3.38 -11.11
C ARG A 73 -3.51 2.80 -9.73
N ILE A 74 -4.29 1.72 -9.66
CA ILE A 74 -4.34 0.91 -8.45
C ILE A 74 -3.01 0.17 -8.42
N GLU A 75 -2.14 0.58 -7.50
CA GLU A 75 -0.75 0.16 -7.51
C GLU A 75 -0.51 -1.06 -6.65
N HIS A 76 -1.05 -1.07 -5.44
CA HIS A 76 -0.77 -2.14 -4.50
C HIS A 76 -1.95 -2.43 -3.59
N ILE A 77 -1.94 -3.66 -3.09
CA ILE A 77 -2.85 -4.12 -2.05
C ILE A 77 -1.98 -4.54 -0.88
N ALA A 78 -2.25 -4.01 0.30
CA ALA A 78 -1.51 -4.33 1.51
C ALA A 78 -2.33 -5.22 2.41
N PHE A 79 -1.72 -6.31 2.87
CA PHE A 79 -2.34 -7.27 3.78
C PHE A 79 -1.67 -7.22 5.14
N GLU A 80 -2.46 -7.30 6.18
CA GLU A 80 -1.92 -7.50 7.51
C GLU A 80 -1.72 -8.99 7.76
N VAL A 81 -0.55 -9.34 8.29
CA VAL A 81 -0.14 -10.73 8.55
C VAL A 81 0.49 -10.83 9.93
N ASP A 82 0.75 -12.04 10.38
CA ASP A 82 1.38 -12.27 11.68
C ASP A 82 2.89 -12.36 11.61
N ASP A 83 3.44 -12.84 10.47
CA ASP A 83 4.86 -13.17 10.38
C ASP A 83 5.38 -12.88 8.99
N LEU A 84 6.23 -11.84 8.87
CA LEU A 84 6.79 -11.45 7.58
C LEU A 84 7.78 -12.47 7.04
N GLY A 85 8.53 -13.15 7.91
CA GLY A 85 9.47 -14.17 7.47
C GLY A 85 8.78 -15.36 6.81
N GLU A 86 7.65 -15.77 7.35
CA GLU A 86 6.85 -16.83 6.75
C GLU A 86 6.33 -16.45 5.37
N VAL A 87 5.86 -15.22 5.23
CA VAL A 87 5.39 -14.71 3.94
C VAL A 87 6.53 -14.71 2.92
N ARG A 88 7.68 -14.19 3.32
CA ARG A 88 8.86 -14.15 2.46
C ARG A 88 9.25 -15.54 1.99
N ASP A 89 9.36 -16.48 2.91
CA ASP A 89 9.80 -17.83 2.56
C ASP A 89 8.84 -18.49 1.57
N LEU A 90 7.53 -18.33 1.80
CA LEU A 90 6.54 -18.89 0.90
C LEU A 90 6.63 -18.27 -0.49
N LEU A 91 6.68 -16.96 -0.57
CA LEU A 91 6.67 -16.27 -1.85
C LEU A 91 7.95 -16.54 -2.64
N GLU A 92 9.10 -16.51 -1.96
CA GLU A 92 10.36 -16.78 -2.64
C GLU A 92 10.43 -18.23 -3.14
N SER A 93 9.81 -19.17 -2.43
CA SER A 93 9.73 -20.54 -2.89
C SER A 93 8.92 -20.68 -4.18
N ARG A 94 8.11 -19.68 -4.52
CA ARG A 94 7.29 -19.65 -5.73
C ARG A 94 7.87 -18.73 -6.81
N GLY A 95 9.07 -18.20 -6.60
CA GLY A 95 9.72 -17.34 -7.60
C GLY A 95 9.33 -15.88 -7.52
N VAL A 96 8.64 -15.46 -6.46
CA VAL A 96 8.27 -14.06 -6.26
C VAL A 96 9.36 -13.39 -5.43
N GLU A 97 9.92 -12.30 -5.95
CA GLU A 97 10.91 -11.52 -5.22
C GLU A 97 10.26 -10.62 -4.19
N VAL A 98 10.83 -10.60 -3.01
CA VAL A 98 10.30 -9.85 -1.88
C VAL A 98 11.37 -8.94 -1.33
N SER A 99 11.00 -7.71 -1.00
CA SER A 99 11.93 -6.77 -0.36
C SER A 99 12.34 -7.30 1.02
N TRP A 100 13.60 -7.11 1.37
CA TRP A 100 14.12 -7.53 2.66
C TRP A 100 15.39 -6.76 2.98
N PRO A 101 15.64 -6.34 4.22
CA PRO A 101 14.85 -6.61 5.42
C PRO A 101 13.56 -5.79 5.48
N PRO A 102 12.68 -6.07 6.46
CA PRO A 102 11.46 -5.28 6.63
C PRO A 102 11.74 -3.80 6.82
N PHE A 103 10.85 -2.99 6.26
CA PHE A 103 10.97 -1.55 6.24
C PHE A 103 9.93 -0.94 7.19
N PRO A 104 10.31 0.03 8.03
CA PRO A 104 9.34 0.67 8.92
C PRO A 104 8.40 1.59 8.14
N SER A 105 7.11 1.49 8.46
CA SER A 105 6.08 2.35 7.90
C SER A 105 5.14 2.73 9.04
N GLY A 106 5.31 3.93 9.57
CA GLY A 106 4.64 4.31 10.80
C GLY A 106 5.04 3.37 11.93
N SER A 107 4.06 2.80 12.62
CA SER A 107 4.32 1.82 13.68
C SER A 107 4.43 0.39 13.15
N ALA A 108 4.19 0.18 11.88
CA ALA A 108 4.23 -1.14 11.25
C ALA A 108 5.59 -1.44 10.66
N MET A 109 5.87 -2.73 10.47
CA MET A 109 6.97 -3.19 9.65
C MET A 109 6.38 -3.85 8.42
N MET A 110 6.98 -3.61 7.25
CA MET A 110 6.39 -4.09 6.00
C MET A 110 7.45 -4.65 5.05
N ILE A 111 6.99 -5.52 4.18
CA ILE A 111 7.72 -6.00 3.01
C ILE A 111 6.78 -5.90 1.81
N TRP A 112 7.34 -5.96 0.61
CA TRP A 112 6.53 -5.94 -0.60
C TRP A 112 7.15 -6.81 -1.68
N THR A 113 6.30 -7.24 -2.62
CA THR A 113 6.76 -7.97 -3.80
C THR A 113 7.20 -7.00 -4.87
N THR A 114 8.08 -7.46 -5.74
CA THR A 114 8.34 -6.71 -6.98
C THR A 114 7.20 -6.98 -7.96
N ALA A 115 6.67 -5.94 -8.57
CA ALA A 115 5.57 -6.10 -9.52
C ALA A 115 5.97 -7.03 -10.66
N ALA A 116 7.23 -6.97 -11.09
CA ALA A 116 7.71 -7.80 -12.19
C ALA A 116 7.57 -9.30 -11.91
N THR A 117 7.75 -9.73 -10.67
CA THR A 117 7.67 -11.16 -10.33
C THR A 117 6.30 -11.55 -9.76
N SER A 118 5.41 -10.60 -9.53
CA SER A 118 4.09 -10.89 -8.98
C SER A 118 2.95 -10.45 -9.92
N GLY A 119 3.16 -10.61 -11.21
CA GLY A 119 2.09 -10.46 -12.19
C GLY A 119 1.71 -9.02 -12.52
N GLY A 120 2.53 -8.06 -12.16
CA GLY A 120 2.27 -6.65 -12.47
C GLY A 120 1.62 -5.86 -11.35
N VAL A 121 1.27 -6.51 -10.25
CA VAL A 121 0.71 -5.84 -9.08
C VAL A 121 1.69 -5.98 -7.92
N GLN A 122 1.94 -4.90 -7.21
CA GLN A 122 2.73 -4.98 -5.99
C GLN A 122 1.82 -5.40 -4.84
N TYR A 123 2.22 -6.43 -4.13
CA TYR A 123 1.56 -6.83 -2.89
C TYR A 123 2.43 -6.45 -1.72
N GLN A 124 1.84 -5.84 -0.71
CA GLN A 124 2.53 -5.45 0.51
C GLN A 124 2.01 -6.31 1.66
N PHE A 125 2.89 -6.56 2.62
CA PHE A 125 2.54 -7.32 3.82
C PHE A 125 3.07 -6.56 5.01
N LEU A 126 2.24 -6.40 6.04
CA LEU A 126 2.65 -5.65 7.21
C LEU A 126 2.25 -6.34 8.50
N VAL A 127 3.07 -6.09 9.53
CA VAL A 127 2.82 -6.53 10.89
C VAL A 127 2.78 -5.29 11.76
N ARG A 128 1.74 -5.18 12.57
CA ARG A 128 1.60 -4.09 13.52
C ARG A 128 1.93 -4.56 14.93
N PRO A 129 2.54 -3.70 15.75
CA PRO A 129 2.79 -4.06 17.14
C PRO A 129 1.46 -4.35 17.83
N GLY A 130 1.43 -5.43 18.60
CA GLY A 130 0.21 -5.82 19.28
C GLY A 130 -0.86 -6.34 18.35
N GLY A 131 -0.48 -6.65 17.13
CA GLY A 131 -1.45 -7.02 16.12
C GLY A 131 -2.26 -8.23 16.44
N GLU A 132 -1.72 -9.13 17.23
CA GLU A 132 -2.50 -10.28 17.62
C GLU A 132 -3.70 -9.84 18.41
N GLY A 133 -3.56 -8.81 19.07
CA GLY A 133 -4.64 -8.23 19.75
C GLY A 133 -5.60 -7.69 18.79
N GLY A 134 -5.33 -8.01 17.71
CA GLY A 134 -6.28 -7.64 16.95
C GLY A 134 -6.08 -6.48 16.47
N GLY A 135 -5.10 -6.62 16.44
CA GLY A 135 -5.22 -5.65 15.85
C GLY A 135 -6.09 -4.90 16.53
N ALA A 136 -5.95 -4.95 17.42
CA ALA A 136 -6.88 -4.13 18.12
C ALA A 136 -6.96 -2.88 17.41
#